data_3cc87cc39e26d048a634679e0682c9c3
#
_entry.id   3cc87cc39e26d048a634679e0682c9c3
#
_cell.length_a   1.000
_cell.length_b   1.000
_cell.length_c   1.000
_cell.angle_alpha   90.00
_cell.angle_beta   90.00
_cell.angle_gamma   90.00
#
_symmetry.space_group_name_H-M   'P 1'
#
loop_
_entity.id
_entity.type
_entity.pdbx_description
1 polymer ?
#
loop_
_entity_poly.entity_id
_entity_poly.type
_entity_poly.pdbx_seq_one_letter_code
_entity_poly.pdbx_strand_id
1 'polypeptide(L)'
;MYEKILVPVDGSATSLTGLQEAIALARVMGSTIRLLHVVDEISFMTSFESSMALTAEVFDTLKKAGQDVLQDAQNRVRAAGVPVEAELYESYAGRVSDLVIAKAKEWGAQLIVLGTHGRRGVGRMLLGSDAEQVLRQSPVPVLLVRGA
;
A
#
# COMPACT_ATOMS: atom_id res chain seq x y z
N MET A 1 -7.07 19.17 9.22
CA MET A 1 -5.77 18.86 8.57
C MET A 1 -5.69 17.34 8.41
N TYR A 2 -5.32 16.88 7.23
CA TYR A 2 -5.21 15.45 6.88
C TYR A 2 -6.48 14.64 7.13
N GLU A 3 -7.60 15.15 6.63
CA GLU A 3 -8.90 14.46 6.75
C GLU A 3 -8.96 13.15 5.97
N LYS A 4 -8.14 13.05 4.91
CA LYS A 4 -8.07 11.88 4.03
C LYS A 4 -6.64 11.36 3.91
N ILE A 5 -6.41 10.18 4.45
CA ILE A 5 -5.09 9.52 4.46
C ILE A 5 -5.15 8.28 3.57
N LEU A 6 -4.30 8.24 2.55
CA LEU A 6 -4.15 7.05 1.69
C LEU A 6 -3.02 6.18 2.22
N VAL A 7 -3.29 4.89 2.39
CA VAL A 7 -2.31 3.93 2.93
C VAL A 7 -2.23 2.72 2.00
N PRO A 8 -1.22 2.66 1.14
CA PRO A 8 -0.93 1.44 0.40
C PRO A 8 -0.49 0.33 1.34
N VAL A 9 -1.04 -0.87 1.15
CA VAL A 9 -0.73 -2.05 1.95
C VAL A 9 -0.40 -3.23 1.05
N ASP A 10 0.64 -3.98 1.40
CA ASP A 10 1.10 -5.14 0.62
C ASP A 10 1.22 -6.43 1.46
N GLY A 11 0.83 -6.38 2.72
CA GLY A 11 0.91 -7.52 3.63
C GLY A 11 2.27 -7.70 4.30
N SER A 12 3.27 -6.89 3.96
CA SER A 12 4.59 -6.95 4.59
C SER A 12 4.56 -6.38 6.02
N ALA A 13 5.57 -6.74 6.81
CA ALA A 13 5.73 -6.22 8.17
C ALA A 13 5.90 -4.69 8.19
N THR A 14 6.62 -4.11 7.22
CA THR A 14 6.79 -2.66 7.11
C THR A 14 5.52 -1.95 6.71
N SER A 15 4.73 -2.55 5.82
CA SER A 15 3.40 -2.06 5.46
C SER A 15 2.50 -2.00 6.69
N LEU A 16 2.54 -3.03 7.53
CA LEU A 16 1.78 -3.08 8.78
C LEU A 16 2.23 -1.97 9.75
N THR A 17 3.53 -1.74 9.87
CA THR A 17 4.07 -0.65 10.71
C THR A 17 3.57 0.70 10.20
N GLY A 18 3.58 0.92 8.90
CA GLY A 18 3.01 2.12 8.29
C GLY A 18 1.52 2.28 8.58
N LEU A 19 0.78 1.21 8.50
CA LEU A 19 -0.65 1.20 8.81
C LEU A 19 -0.92 1.57 10.27
N GLN A 20 -0.15 1.02 11.19
CA GLN A 20 -0.29 1.32 12.62
C GLN A 20 -0.07 2.80 12.91
N GLU A 21 0.94 3.39 12.28
CA GLU A 21 1.21 4.83 12.42
C GLU A 21 0.09 5.68 11.81
N ALA A 22 -0.42 5.29 10.65
CA ALA A 22 -1.54 5.96 10.01
C ALA A 22 -2.80 5.91 10.90
N ILE A 23 -3.06 4.77 11.54
CA ILE A 23 -4.18 4.62 12.47
C ILE A 23 -4.02 5.57 13.67
N ALA A 24 -2.84 5.60 14.27
CA ALA A 24 -2.56 6.49 15.41
C ALA A 24 -2.79 7.95 15.03
N LEU A 25 -2.29 8.35 13.87
CA LEU A 25 -2.47 9.71 13.34
C LEU A 25 -3.95 10.02 13.06
N ALA A 26 -4.65 9.10 12.41
CA ALA A 26 -6.06 9.28 12.07
C ALA A 26 -6.96 9.43 13.31
N ARG A 27 -6.65 8.72 14.38
CA ARG A 27 -7.38 8.86 15.64
C ARG A 27 -7.25 10.25 16.25
N VAL A 28 -6.08 10.84 16.17
CA VAL A 28 -5.81 12.19 16.70
C VAL A 28 -6.45 13.27 15.81
N MET A 29 -6.39 13.07 14.50
CA MET A 29 -6.81 14.08 13.52
C MET A 29 -8.26 13.96 13.05
N GLY A 30 -8.95 12.89 13.41
CA GLY A 30 -10.30 12.63 12.93
C GLY A 30 -10.34 12.27 11.43
N SER A 31 -9.33 11.57 10.94
CA SER A 31 -9.17 11.26 9.53
C SER A 31 -9.96 10.02 9.10
N THR A 32 -10.25 9.95 7.80
CA THR A 32 -10.66 8.70 7.13
C THR A 32 -9.44 8.08 6.46
N ILE A 33 -9.25 6.79 6.63
CA ILE A 33 -8.20 6.04 5.94
C ILE A 33 -8.80 5.34 4.72
N ARG A 34 -8.11 5.45 3.58
CA ARG A 34 -8.35 4.57 2.44
C ARG A 34 -7.14 3.67 2.28
N LEU A 35 -7.41 2.37 2.32
CA LEU A 35 -6.42 1.31 2.07
C LEU A 35 -6.39 1.00 0.59
N LEU A 36 -5.21 0.86 0.04
CA LEU A 36 -5.01 0.49 -1.36
C LEU A 36 -4.08 -0.71 -1.43
N HIS A 37 -4.54 -1.78 -2.06
CA HIS A 37 -3.69 -2.90 -2.43
C HIS A 37 -3.65 -3.03 -3.94
N VAL A 38 -2.46 -3.06 -4.51
CA VAL A 38 -2.24 -3.22 -5.94
C VAL A 38 -1.76 -4.65 -6.20
N VAL A 39 -2.51 -5.38 -6.99
CA VAL A 39 -2.06 -6.65 -7.53
C VAL A 39 -1.16 -6.36 -8.71
N ASP A 40 0.15 -6.50 -8.51
CA ASP A 40 1.15 -6.22 -9.52
C ASP A 40 1.48 -7.51 -10.28
N GLU A 41 0.74 -7.74 -11.34
CA GLU A 41 0.89 -8.93 -12.20
C GLU A 41 2.23 -8.96 -12.92
N ILE A 42 2.76 -7.79 -13.28
CA ILE A 42 4.04 -7.69 -14.01
C ILE A 42 5.20 -8.10 -13.12
N SER A 43 5.27 -7.60 -11.89
CA SER A 43 6.31 -8.00 -10.95
C SER A 43 6.25 -9.49 -10.63
N PHE A 44 5.05 -10.05 -10.57
CA PHE A 44 4.87 -11.49 -10.40
C PHE A 44 5.41 -12.25 -11.62
N MET A 45 5.11 -11.79 -12.84
CA MET A 45 5.60 -12.40 -14.08
C MET A 45 7.12 -12.39 -14.18
N THR A 46 7.77 -11.32 -13.73
CA THR A 46 9.23 -11.19 -13.81
C THR A 46 9.96 -11.94 -12.71
N SER A 47 9.33 -12.22 -11.58
CA SER A 47 9.94 -12.94 -10.47
C SER A 47 9.84 -14.47 -10.61
N PHE A 48 8.95 -14.97 -11.46
CA PHE A 48 8.87 -16.39 -11.82
C PHE A 48 9.52 -16.60 -13.17
N GLU A 49 10.63 -17.36 -13.19
CA GLU A 49 11.22 -17.77 -14.45
C GLU A 49 10.17 -18.46 -15.33
N SER A 50 10.25 -18.18 -16.60
CA SER A 50 9.39 -18.41 -17.74
C SER A 50 8.69 -19.77 -17.91
N SER A 51 8.77 -20.70 -16.96
CA SER A 51 8.19 -22.03 -17.08
C SER A 51 6.74 -22.16 -16.52
N MET A 52 6.26 -21.15 -15.80
CA MET A 52 4.88 -21.12 -15.32
C MET A 52 4.08 -20.15 -16.16
N ALA A 53 3.27 -20.71 -17.05
CA ALA A 53 2.27 -19.92 -17.73
C ALA A 53 1.36 -19.23 -16.69
N LEU A 54 1.20 -17.92 -16.80
CA LEU A 54 0.22 -17.19 -16.02
C LEU A 54 -1.16 -17.64 -16.42
N THR A 55 -1.69 -18.57 -15.66
CA THR A 55 -3.05 -19.04 -15.84
C THR A 55 -4.02 -18.11 -15.12
N ALA A 56 -5.28 -18.10 -15.55
CA ALA A 56 -6.34 -17.38 -14.85
C ALA A 56 -6.40 -17.78 -13.36
N GLU A 57 -6.05 -19.02 -13.03
CA GLU A 57 -6.01 -19.53 -11.65
C GLU A 57 -4.95 -18.83 -10.80
N VAL A 58 -3.78 -18.51 -11.37
CA VAL A 58 -2.71 -17.78 -10.68
C VAL A 58 -3.15 -16.35 -10.39
N PHE A 59 -3.79 -15.68 -11.34
CA PHE A 59 -4.35 -14.35 -11.14
C PHE A 59 -5.42 -14.33 -10.06
N ASP A 60 -6.32 -15.32 -10.05
CA ASP A 60 -7.34 -15.45 -9.02
C ASP A 60 -6.72 -15.65 -7.64
N THR A 61 -5.64 -16.41 -7.54
CA THR A 61 -4.90 -16.63 -6.30
C THR A 61 -4.28 -15.32 -5.78
N LEU A 62 -3.64 -14.55 -6.66
CA LEU A 62 -3.06 -13.25 -6.31
C LEU A 62 -4.12 -12.24 -5.86
N LYS A 63 -5.23 -12.21 -6.57
CA LYS A 63 -6.36 -11.35 -6.24
C LYS A 63 -6.96 -11.70 -4.89
N LYS A 64 -7.13 -12.98 -4.61
CA LYS A 64 -7.63 -13.47 -3.32
C LYS A 64 -6.67 -13.11 -2.18
N ALA A 65 -5.37 -13.31 -2.38
CA ALA A 65 -4.36 -12.92 -1.41
C ALA A 65 -4.41 -11.41 -1.13
N GLY A 66 -4.59 -10.60 -2.15
CA GLY A 66 -4.76 -9.16 -2.01
C GLY A 66 -6.02 -8.77 -1.25
N GLN A 67 -7.12 -9.47 -1.48
CA GLN A 67 -8.36 -9.26 -0.74
C GLN A 67 -8.18 -9.60 0.74
N ASP A 68 -7.44 -10.66 1.07
CA ASP A 68 -7.13 -11.05 2.45
C ASP A 68 -6.26 -9.99 3.14
N VAL A 69 -5.27 -9.45 2.43
CA VAL A 69 -4.42 -8.34 2.93
C VAL A 69 -5.28 -7.13 3.26
N LEU A 70 -6.16 -6.73 2.36
CA LEU A 70 -7.07 -5.60 2.57
C LEU A 70 -8.04 -5.86 3.70
N GLN A 71 -8.59 -7.05 3.78
CA GLN A 71 -9.56 -7.40 4.83
C GLN A 71 -8.92 -7.34 6.21
N ASP A 72 -7.70 -7.88 6.38
CA ASP A 72 -6.96 -7.81 7.63
C ASP A 72 -6.65 -6.36 8.02
N ALA A 73 -6.15 -5.59 7.08
CA ALA A 73 -5.85 -4.17 7.29
C ALA A 73 -7.11 -3.38 7.67
N GLN A 74 -8.21 -3.62 6.97
CA GLN A 74 -9.48 -2.96 7.23
C GLN A 74 -10.02 -3.29 8.62
N ASN A 75 -9.90 -4.54 9.04
CA ASN A 75 -10.31 -4.97 10.39
C ASN A 75 -9.50 -4.24 11.48
N ARG A 76 -8.21 -4.04 11.25
CA ARG A 76 -7.35 -3.31 12.19
C ARG A 76 -7.75 -1.85 12.33
N VAL A 77 -8.08 -1.21 11.22
CA VAL A 77 -8.52 0.20 11.23
C VAL A 77 -9.88 0.33 11.91
N ARG A 78 -10.81 -0.55 11.63
CA ARG A 78 -12.14 -0.57 12.26
C ARG A 78 -12.06 -0.80 13.76
N ALA A 79 -11.20 -1.73 14.20
CA ALA A 79 -11.00 -2.03 15.62
C ALA A 79 -10.48 -0.81 16.39
N ALA A 80 -9.78 0.11 15.71
CA ALA A 80 -9.30 1.36 16.28
C ALA A 80 -10.35 2.48 16.27
N GLY A 81 -11.54 2.24 15.71
CA GLY A 81 -12.60 3.24 15.62
C GLY A 81 -12.38 4.29 14.54
N VAL A 82 -11.56 4.02 13.55
CA VAL A 82 -11.24 4.95 12.45
C VAL A 82 -12.10 4.60 11.23
N PRO A 83 -12.75 5.57 10.58
CA PRO A 83 -13.44 5.33 9.32
C PRO A 83 -12.47 4.82 8.25
N VAL A 84 -12.87 3.77 7.54
CA VAL A 84 -12.00 3.11 6.57
C VAL A 84 -12.73 2.74 5.29
N GLU A 85 -12.04 2.95 4.18
CA GLU A 85 -12.40 2.45 2.86
C GLU A 85 -11.27 1.55 2.36
N ALA A 86 -11.57 0.57 1.53
CA ALA A 86 -10.55 -0.33 0.97
C ALA A 86 -10.77 -0.50 -0.53
N GLU A 87 -9.70 -0.49 -1.27
CA GLU A 87 -9.71 -0.63 -2.74
C GLU A 87 -8.63 -1.61 -3.19
N LEU A 88 -9.06 -2.62 -3.93
CA LEU A 88 -8.16 -3.53 -4.63
C LEU A 88 -8.03 -3.06 -6.07
N TYR A 89 -6.82 -2.94 -6.58
CA TYR A 89 -6.58 -2.56 -7.95
C TYR A 89 -5.65 -3.53 -8.64
N GLU A 90 -6.00 -3.92 -9.85
CA GLU A 90 -5.18 -4.79 -10.68
C GLU A 90 -4.37 -3.92 -11.65
N SER A 91 -3.04 -4.06 -11.61
CA SER A 91 -2.16 -3.33 -12.51
C SER A 91 -1.71 -4.24 -13.65
N TYR A 92 -2.19 -3.98 -14.84
CA TYR A 92 -1.81 -4.70 -16.05
C TYR A 92 -0.61 -4.07 -16.75
N ALA A 93 -0.37 -2.80 -16.52
CA ALA A 93 0.74 -2.06 -17.11
C ALA A 93 1.06 -0.85 -16.23
N GLY A 94 2.33 -0.49 -16.13
CA GLY A 94 2.78 0.65 -15.37
C GLY A 94 3.30 0.31 -13.98
N ARG A 95 3.73 1.34 -13.27
CA ARG A 95 4.32 1.19 -11.95
C ARG A 95 3.25 1.29 -10.86
N VAL A 96 3.43 0.54 -9.78
CA VAL A 96 2.60 0.66 -8.58
C VAL A 96 2.59 2.10 -8.06
N SER A 97 3.74 2.78 -8.08
CA SER A 97 3.85 4.19 -7.66
C SER A 97 2.94 5.13 -8.47
N ASP A 98 2.86 4.96 -9.77
CA ASP A 98 2.00 5.80 -10.62
C ASP A 98 0.53 5.62 -10.26
N LEU A 99 0.13 4.40 -9.95
CA LEU A 99 -1.23 4.09 -9.54
C LEU A 99 -1.57 4.68 -8.17
N VAL A 100 -0.65 4.58 -7.21
CA VAL A 100 -0.81 5.18 -5.88
C VAL A 100 -1.05 6.69 -6.01
N ILE A 101 -0.26 7.36 -6.83
CA ILE A 101 -0.38 8.80 -7.08
C ILE A 101 -1.70 9.13 -7.76
N ALA A 102 -2.08 8.37 -8.78
CA ALA A 102 -3.35 8.57 -9.48
C ALA A 102 -4.54 8.42 -8.52
N LYS A 103 -4.51 7.38 -7.67
CA LYS A 103 -5.57 7.14 -6.69
C LYS A 103 -5.59 8.19 -5.58
N ALA A 104 -4.45 8.70 -5.18
CA ALA A 104 -4.37 9.81 -4.23
C ALA A 104 -5.05 11.06 -4.78
N LYS A 105 -4.78 11.40 -6.03
CA LYS A 105 -5.41 12.55 -6.70
C LYS A 105 -6.92 12.37 -6.87
N GLU A 106 -7.32 11.20 -7.35
CA GLU A 106 -8.73 10.89 -7.62
C GLU A 106 -9.59 10.97 -6.35
N TRP A 107 -9.09 10.45 -5.25
CA TRP A 107 -9.80 10.48 -3.97
C TRP A 107 -9.66 11.81 -3.22
N GLY A 108 -8.70 12.62 -3.58
CA GLY A 108 -8.38 13.86 -2.88
C GLY A 108 -7.68 13.60 -1.55
N ALA A 109 -6.76 12.63 -1.55
CA ALA A 109 -5.92 12.37 -0.38
C ALA A 109 -5.12 13.62 0.00
N GLN A 110 -4.95 13.84 1.29
CA GLN A 110 -4.18 14.97 1.82
C GLN A 110 -2.84 14.52 2.41
N LEU A 111 -2.69 13.22 2.62
CA LEU A 111 -1.48 12.58 3.12
C LEU A 111 -1.40 11.16 2.58
N ILE A 112 -0.21 10.73 2.22
CA ILE A 112 0.08 9.33 1.91
C ILE A 112 1.00 8.81 3.01
N VAL A 113 0.68 7.65 3.58
CA VAL A 113 1.54 6.98 4.57
C VAL A 113 2.07 5.69 3.98
N LEU A 114 3.39 5.56 3.96
CA LEU A 114 4.09 4.39 3.43
C LEU A 114 5.02 3.80 4.47
N GLY A 115 5.03 2.47 4.57
CA GLY A 115 6.13 1.77 5.23
C GLY A 115 7.38 1.78 4.35
N THR A 116 8.53 1.98 4.94
CA THR A 116 9.78 1.80 4.22
C THR A 116 10.06 0.32 4.03
N HIS A 117 10.78 -0.02 2.95
CA HIS A 117 11.05 -1.40 2.59
C HIS A 117 11.90 -2.11 3.66
N GLY A 118 11.31 -3.04 4.41
CA GLY A 118 11.98 -3.70 5.52
C GLY A 118 12.04 -5.23 5.44
N ARG A 119 11.71 -5.82 4.31
CA ARG A 119 11.77 -7.27 4.15
C ARG A 119 13.17 -7.86 4.28
N ARG A 120 14.18 -7.01 4.15
CA ARG A 120 15.57 -7.40 4.34
C ARG A 120 16.16 -6.39 5.31
N GLY A 121 16.13 -6.71 6.60
CA GLY A 121 16.77 -5.95 7.65
C GLY A 121 18.28 -5.89 7.48
N VAL A 122 18.71 -5.41 6.33
CA VAL A 122 20.10 -5.05 6.10
C VAL A 122 20.23 -3.63 6.60
N GLY A 123 21.14 -3.38 7.52
CA GLY A 123 21.34 -2.12 8.24
C GLY A 123 21.60 -0.90 7.38
N ARG A 124 21.13 -0.88 6.15
CA ARG A 124 21.07 0.29 5.28
C ARG A 124 19.62 0.51 4.90
N MET A 125 19.14 1.70 5.14
CA MET A 125 17.83 2.15 4.69
C MET A 125 17.82 2.21 3.17
N LEU A 126 17.44 1.11 2.57
CA LEU A 126 17.03 1.13 1.18
C LEU A 126 15.55 1.43 1.16
N LEU A 127 15.23 2.64 0.76
CA LEU A 127 13.88 3.00 0.40
C LEU A 127 13.49 2.13 -0.79
N GLY A 128 12.36 1.41 -0.69
CA GLY A 128 11.86 0.62 -1.83
C GLY A 128 11.64 1.52 -3.05
N SER A 129 11.83 0.98 -4.23
CA SER A 129 11.70 1.75 -5.47
C SER A 129 10.34 2.42 -5.62
N ASP A 130 9.26 1.75 -5.21
CA ASP A 130 7.91 2.31 -5.27
C ASP A 130 7.74 3.46 -4.27
N ALA A 131 8.24 3.29 -3.04
CA ALA A 131 8.20 4.34 -2.03
C ALA A 131 9.00 5.56 -2.48
N GLU A 132 10.17 5.37 -3.08
CA GLU A 132 10.97 6.47 -3.63
C GLU A 132 10.23 7.21 -4.73
N GLN A 133 9.61 6.51 -5.66
CA GLN A 133 8.86 7.14 -6.75
C GLN A 133 7.63 7.88 -6.25
N VAL A 134 6.91 7.32 -5.29
CA VAL A 134 5.78 8.01 -4.65
C VAL A 134 6.27 9.30 -3.99
N LEU A 135 7.38 9.24 -3.26
CA LEU A 135 7.96 10.41 -2.60
C LEU A 135 8.32 11.52 -3.59
N ARG A 136 8.91 11.15 -4.74
CA ARG A 136 9.33 12.11 -5.78
C ARG A 136 8.16 12.76 -6.51
N GLN A 137 7.07 12.03 -6.73
CA GLN A 137 5.99 12.44 -7.62
C GLN A 137 4.71 12.83 -6.90
N SER A 138 4.65 12.63 -5.59
CA SER A 138 3.42 12.87 -4.83
C SER A 138 2.99 14.34 -4.86
N PRO A 139 1.71 14.62 -5.15
CA PRO A 139 1.16 15.97 -5.07
C PRO A 139 0.83 16.38 -3.64
N VAL A 140 0.97 15.47 -2.66
CA VAL A 140 0.64 15.69 -1.26
C VAL A 140 1.80 15.23 -0.37
N PRO A 141 1.85 15.66 0.90
CA PRO A 141 2.85 15.16 1.83
C PRO A 141 2.85 13.64 1.93
N VAL A 142 4.03 13.08 2.11
CA VAL A 142 4.24 11.64 2.29
C VAL A 142 4.93 11.40 3.61
N LEU A 143 4.33 10.59 4.45
CA LEU A 143 4.93 10.13 5.69
C LEU A 143 5.54 8.74 5.45
N LEU A 144 6.85 8.67 5.60
CA LEU A 144 7.58 7.41 5.52
C LEU A 144 7.78 6.85 6.93
N VAL A 145 7.27 5.66 7.17
CA VAL A 145 7.37 5.00 8.47
C VAL A 145 8.42 3.90 8.39
N ARG A 146 9.41 3.99 9.27
CA ARG A 146 10.48 2.99 9.32
C ARG A 146 9.97 1.71 9.98
N GLY A 147 10.21 0.60 9.32
CA GLY A 147 10.05 -0.71 9.95
C GLY A 147 11.09 -0.88 11.07
N ALA A 148 10.69 -1.54 12.11
CA ALA A 148 11.59 -1.90 13.20
C ALA A 148 12.65 -2.90 12.72
#